data_9cf3ff77cc07d3f7a41f135d93a4fced
#
_entry.id   9cf3ff77cc07d3f7a41f135d93a4fced
#
_cell.length_a   1.000
_cell.length_b   1.000
_cell.length_c   1.000
_cell.angle_alpha   90.00
_cell.angle_beta   90.00
_cell.angle_gamma   90.00
#
_symmetry.space_group_name_H-M   'P 1'
#
loop_
_entity.id
_entity.type
_entity.pdbx_description
1 polymer ?
#
loop_
_entity_poly.entity_id
_entity_poly.type
_entity_poly.pdbx_seq_one_letter_code
_entity_poly.pdbx_strand_id
1 'polypeptide(L)'
;SYFLYAQPSDKSGGEGIFRGMIDYDGNRTEIYDRVKKNNEEIAGMRGRFLDYELEGFLTDNISSAYRSCIADELRLDGFGSLESVKTDRNLLIGCFRNGDGIAYYVMNFGYSAGGSATLTFGEGGSDITVWGSGGIEQTGHSDTVEITLRAGEGKFIELKAYSG
;
A
#
# COMPACT_ATOMS: atom_id res chain seq x y z
N SER A 1 12.14 -6.14 3.78
CA SER A 1 12.92 -7.00 4.71
C SER A 1 12.51 -6.68 6.14
N TYR A 2 12.08 -7.68 6.90
CA TYR A 2 11.78 -7.52 8.32
C TYR A 2 13.02 -7.90 9.12
N PHE A 3 13.64 -6.93 9.79
CA PHE A 3 14.60 -7.22 10.83
C PHE A 3 13.84 -7.44 12.15
N LEU A 4 13.51 -8.69 12.44
CA LEU A 4 12.97 -9.05 13.72
C LEU A 4 14.10 -9.70 14.53
N TYR A 5 14.77 -8.88 15.33
CA TYR A 5 15.50 -9.44 16.46
C TYR A 5 14.46 -10.14 17.34
N ALA A 6 14.60 -11.45 17.50
CA ALA A 6 13.96 -12.14 18.59
C ALA A 6 14.59 -11.60 19.88
N GLN A 7 14.05 -10.48 20.37
CA GLN A 7 14.35 -10.11 21.73
C GLN A 7 13.36 -10.87 22.60
N PRO A 8 13.84 -11.83 23.36
CA PRO A 8 13.01 -12.52 24.29
C PRO A 8 12.37 -11.49 25.22
N SER A 9 11.06 -11.57 25.41
CA SER A 9 10.40 -10.76 26.44
C SER A 9 10.98 -11.17 27.79
N ASP A 10 11.61 -10.23 28.49
CA ASP A 10 12.03 -10.46 29.87
C ASP A 10 10.81 -10.92 30.69
N LYS A 11 10.96 -12.01 31.44
CA LYS A 11 9.91 -12.52 32.35
C LYS A 11 9.50 -11.51 33.42
N SER A 12 10.27 -10.41 33.58
CA SER A 12 10.03 -9.37 34.59
C SER A 12 8.91 -8.39 34.24
N GLY A 13 8.33 -8.43 33.03
CA GLY A 13 7.16 -7.60 32.66
C GLY A 13 7.39 -6.10 32.63
N GLY A 14 8.65 -5.63 32.47
CA GLY A 14 8.98 -4.21 32.38
C GLY A 14 8.31 -3.52 31.19
N GLU A 15 7.70 -2.35 31.41
CA GLU A 15 7.17 -1.49 30.35
C GLU A 15 8.29 -1.09 29.38
N GLY A 16 8.06 -1.25 28.09
CA GLY A 16 8.97 -0.81 27.03
C GLY A 16 9.76 -1.93 26.32
N ILE A 17 9.47 -3.19 26.58
CA ILE A 17 10.14 -4.31 25.95
C ILE A 17 9.47 -4.61 24.60
N PHE A 18 10.26 -4.57 23.52
CA PHE A 18 9.84 -5.02 22.20
C PHE A 18 9.55 -6.52 22.23
N ARG A 19 8.28 -6.90 22.08
CA ARG A 19 7.91 -8.30 21.94
C ARG A 19 8.36 -8.81 20.58
N GLY A 20 9.16 -9.87 20.57
CA GLY A 20 9.52 -10.56 19.33
C GLY A 20 8.35 -11.37 18.76
N MET A 21 8.53 -11.98 17.60
CA MET A 21 7.56 -12.93 17.03
C MET A 21 7.46 -14.22 17.83
N ILE A 22 8.52 -14.58 18.52
CA ILE A 22 8.63 -15.77 19.37
C ILE A 22 9.01 -15.31 20.77
N ASP A 23 8.34 -15.84 21.79
CA ASP A 23 8.67 -15.59 23.19
C ASP A 23 9.83 -16.47 23.69
N TYR A 24 10.23 -16.30 24.97
CA TYR A 24 11.31 -17.08 25.58
C TYR A 24 11.05 -18.59 25.68
N ASP A 25 9.77 -18.95 25.73
CA ASP A 25 9.35 -20.34 25.86
C ASP A 25 9.18 -21.01 24.47
N GLY A 26 9.52 -20.28 23.38
CA GLY A 26 9.42 -20.76 22.00
C GLY A 26 8.01 -20.66 21.42
N ASN A 27 7.06 -19.98 22.08
CA ASN A 27 5.70 -19.82 21.59
C ASN A 27 5.59 -18.62 20.65
N ARG A 28 4.66 -18.71 19.71
CA ARG A 28 4.31 -17.60 18.82
C ARG A 28 3.59 -16.51 19.60
N THR A 29 3.99 -15.26 19.34
CA THR A 29 3.29 -14.07 19.87
C THR A 29 2.26 -13.55 18.87
N GLU A 30 1.41 -12.60 19.28
CA GLU A 30 0.49 -11.91 18.37
C GLU A 30 1.19 -11.19 17.21
N ILE A 31 2.46 -10.78 17.40
CA ILE A 31 3.28 -10.16 16.35
C ILE A 31 3.57 -11.17 15.24
N TYR A 32 3.80 -12.43 15.58
CA TYR A 32 3.96 -13.49 14.58
C TYR A 32 2.75 -13.59 13.67
N ASP A 33 1.55 -13.58 14.25
CA ASP A 33 0.31 -13.71 13.48
C ASP A 33 0.06 -12.47 12.59
N ARG A 34 0.37 -11.27 13.09
CA ARG A 34 0.31 -10.03 12.31
C ARG A 34 1.27 -10.05 11.13
N VAL A 35 2.53 -10.43 11.37
CA VAL A 35 3.55 -10.53 10.30
C VAL A 35 3.17 -11.60 9.29
N LYS A 36 2.68 -12.76 9.75
CA LYS A 36 2.21 -13.82 8.87
C LYS A 36 1.09 -13.30 7.97
N LYS A 37 0.09 -12.64 8.55
CA LYS A 37 -1.03 -12.06 7.79
C LYS A 37 -0.55 -11.03 6.75
N ASN A 38 0.34 -10.11 7.14
CA ASN A 38 0.89 -9.13 6.21
C ASN A 38 1.66 -9.80 5.05
N ASN A 39 2.42 -10.85 5.34
CA ASN A 39 3.13 -11.61 4.31
C ASN A 39 2.17 -12.34 3.36
N GLU A 40 1.05 -12.87 3.87
CA GLU A 40 0.01 -13.49 3.04
C GLU A 40 -0.68 -12.45 2.13
N GLU A 41 -0.97 -11.26 2.66
CA GLU A 41 -1.53 -10.15 1.89
C GLU A 41 -0.57 -9.69 0.77
N ILE A 42 0.72 -9.51 1.09
CA ILE A 42 1.75 -9.18 0.09
C ILE A 42 1.91 -10.30 -0.94
N ALA A 43 1.88 -11.56 -0.49
CA ALA A 43 1.99 -12.72 -1.39
C ALA A 43 0.83 -12.79 -2.38
N GLY A 44 -0.39 -12.41 -1.99
CA GLY A 44 -1.55 -12.31 -2.86
C GLY A 44 -1.38 -11.30 -4.01
N MET A 45 -0.59 -10.25 -3.78
CA MET A 45 -0.28 -9.20 -4.78
C MET A 45 1.11 -9.35 -5.41
N ARG A 46 1.90 -10.36 -5.01
CA ARG A 46 3.32 -10.49 -5.37
C ARG A 46 3.58 -10.42 -6.88
N GLY A 47 2.77 -11.08 -7.69
CA GLY A 47 2.90 -11.07 -9.13
C GLY A 47 2.87 -9.64 -9.68
N ARG A 48 1.95 -8.83 -9.15
CA ARG A 48 1.78 -7.44 -9.61
C ARG A 48 3.01 -6.58 -9.30
N PHE A 49 3.51 -6.62 -8.07
CA PHE A 49 4.72 -5.87 -7.69
C PHE A 49 5.98 -6.27 -8.47
N LEU A 50 6.07 -7.52 -8.90
CA LEU A 50 7.24 -8.00 -9.66
C LEU A 50 7.13 -7.72 -11.16
N ASP A 51 5.91 -7.50 -11.68
CA ASP A 51 5.67 -7.20 -13.07
C ASP A 51 5.92 -5.72 -13.42
N TYR A 52 6.04 -4.84 -12.41
CA TYR A 52 6.15 -3.40 -12.56
C TYR A 52 7.41 -2.85 -11.90
N GLU A 53 7.95 -1.76 -12.46
CA GLU A 53 9.05 -0.97 -11.88
C GLU A 53 8.50 0.22 -11.12
N LEU A 54 9.05 0.49 -9.93
CA LEU A 54 8.69 1.66 -9.13
C LEU A 54 9.34 2.91 -9.70
N GLU A 55 8.52 3.92 -10.04
CA GLU A 55 8.97 5.23 -10.52
C GLU A 55 9.10 6.25 -9.37
N GLY A 56 8.26 6.14 -8.35
CA GLY A 56 8.28 7.04 -7.20
C GLY A 56 6.97 7.05 -6.43
N PHE A 57 6.77 8.13 -5.66
CA PHE A 57 5.64 8.24 -4.75
C PHE A 57 4.93 9.59 -4.87
N LEU A 58 3.60 9.53 -4.89
CA LEU A 58 2.72 10.66 -4.61
C LEU A 58 2.23 10.57 -3.17
N THR A 59 1.87 11.70 -2.60
CA THR A 59 1.33 11.79 -1.24
C THR A 59 0.10 12.68 -1.22
N ASP A 60 -0.94 12.26 -0.49
CA ASP A 60 -2.11 13.07 -0.22
C ASP A 60 -2.37 13.14 1.29
N ASN A 61 -2.64 14.33 1.83
CA ASN A 61 -2.83 14.60 3.26
C ASN A 61 -1.69 14.13 4.20
N ILE A 62 -0.52 13.79 3.67
CA ILE A 62 0.64 13.40 4.49
C ILE A 62 1.38 14.65 4.96
N SER A 63 1.70 14.71 6.26
CA SER A 63 2.47 15.81 6.82
C SER A 63 3.84 15.97 6.16
N SER A 64 4.34 17.20 6.14
CA SER A 64 5.68 17.52 5.60
C SER A 64 6.80 16.68 6.26
N ALA A 65 6.67 16.40 7.55
CA ALA A 65 7.64 15.59 8.30
C ALA A 65 7.74 14.15 7.74
N TYR A 66 6.61 13.52 7.40
CA TYR A 66 6.63 12.19 6.78
C TYR A 66 7.02 12.25 5.31
N ARG A 67 6.56 13.29 4.58
CA ARG A 67 6.94 13.49 3.18
C ARG A 67 8.45 13.65 3.02
N SER A 68 9.13 14.29 3.96
CA SER A 68 10.59 14.45 3.95
C SER A 68 11.37 13.15 4.17
N CYS A 69 10.71 12.07 4.60
CA CYS A 69 11.33 10.74 4.71
C CYS A 69 11.41 10.02 3.35
N ILE A 70 10.70 10.50 2.33
CA ILE A 70 10.83 10.00 0.96
C ILE A 70 12.02 10.71 0.33
N ALA A 71 12.96 9.97 -0.26
CA ALA A 71 14.09 10.53 -0.97
C ALA A 71 13.62 11.47 -2.10
N ASP A 72 14.32 12.57 -2.32
CA ASP A 72 13.88 13.65 -3.23
C ASP A 72 13.62 13.13 -4.64
N GLU A 73 14.49 12.24 -5.13
CA GLU A 73 14.41 11.62 -6.45
C GLU A 73 13.20 10.68 -6.62
N LEU A 74 12.57 10.25 -5.53
CA LEU A 74 11.38 9.40 -5.54
C LEU A 74 10.08 10.17 -5.28
N ARG A 75 10.16 11.48 -4.99
CA ARG A 75 8.98 12.31 -4.80
C ARG A 75 8.45 12.82 -6.13
N LEU A 76 7.21 12.49 -6.43
CA LEU A 76 6.53 12.90 -7.65
C LEU A 76 5.48 13.99 -7.33
N ASP A 77 5.28 14.90 -8.27
CA ASP A 77 4.20 15.90 -8.24
C ASP A 77 3.01 15.50 -9.13
N GLY A 78 3.19 14.46 -9.96
CA GLY A 78 2.17 13.85 -10.79
C GLY A 78 2.70 12.56 -11.44
N PHE A 79 1.81 11.67 -11.83
CA PHE A 79 2.20 10.44 -12.53
C PHE A 79 1.06 9.89 -13.39
N GLY A 80 1.40 9.50 -14.63
CA GLY A 80 0.47 8.90 -15.56
C GLY A 80 -0.75 9.78 -15.82
N SER A 81 -1.92 9.17 -15.80
CA SER A 81 -3.21 9.83 -16.01
C SER A 81 -3.94 10.22 -14.71
N LEU A 82 -3.32 10.05 -13.55
CA LEU A 82 -3.94 10.44 -12.28
C LEU A 82 -4.06 11.96 -12.17
N GLU A 83 -5.27 12.48 -12.20
CA GLU A 83 -5.56 13.92 -12.14
C GLU A 83 -5.86 14.39 -10.71
N SER A 84 -6.60 13.58 -9.96
CA SER A 84 -6.97 13.95 -8.60
C SER A 84 -7.24 12.75 -7.70
N VAL A 85 -7.09 12.99 -6.41
CA VAL A 85 -7.44 12.06 -5.34
C VAL A 85 -8.35 12.78 -4.36
N LYS A 86 -9.49 12.18 -4.02
CA LYS A 86 -10.41 12.68 -3.00
C LYS A 86 -10.48 11.69 -1.85
N THR A 87 -10.02 12.09 -0.69
CA THR A 87 -10.01 11.26 0.52
C THR A 87 -10.02 12.12 1.78
N ASP A 88 -10.42 11.52 2.90
CA ASP A 88 -10.25 12.06 4.25
C ASP A 88 -9.09 11.37 5.01
N ARG A 89 -8.27 10.58 4.31
CA ARG A 89 -7.17 9.79 4.87
C ARG A 89 -5.82 10.29 4.38
N ASN A 90 -4.77 9.93 5.11
CA ASN A 90 -3.40 10.13 4.67
C ASN A 90 -3.05 9.01 3.69
N LEU A 91 -2.75 9.32 2.46
CA LEU A 91 -2.40 8.33 1.44
C LEU A 91 -0.95 8.45 1.01
N LEU A 92 -0.29 7.30 0.96
CA LEU A 92 0.96 7.10 0.23
C LEU A 92 0.65 6.31 -1.03
N ILE A 93 1.01 6.84 -2.19
CA ILE A 93 0.70 6.25 -3.48
C ILE A 93 2.01 5.92 -4.19
N GLY A 94 2.36 4.65 -4.24
CA GLY A 94 3.45 4.15 -5.08
C GLY A 94 3.03 4.17 -6.54
N CYS A 95 3.88 4.70 -7.40
CA CYS A 95 3.65 4.85 -8.84
C CYS A 95 4.53 3.87 -9.59
N PHE A 96 3.94 3.06 -10.45
CA PHE A 96 4.60 1.95 -11.10
C PHE A 96 4.37 1.94 -12.60
N ARG A 97 5.36 1.41 -13.35
CA ARG A 97 5.31 1.29 -14.80
C ARG A 97 5.75 -0.11 -15.28
N ASN A 98 5.08 -0.58 -16.34
CA ASN A 98 5.51 -1.76 -17.10
C ASN A 98 5.23 -1.50 -18.58
N GLY A 99 6.25 -1.09 -19.33
CA GLY A 99 6.07 -0.60 -20.70
C GLY A 99 5.07 0.56 -20.73
N ASP A 100 3.96 0.39 -21.47
CA ASP A 100 2.88 1.38 -21.54
C ASP A 100 1.87 1.23 -20.38
N GLY A 101 1.96 0.16 -19.60
CA GLY A 101 1.09 -0.08 -18.46
C GLY A 101 1.46 0.80 -17.26
N ILE A 102 0.46 1.37 -16.62
CA ILE A 102 0.58 2.20 -15.43
C ILE A 102 -0.14 1.52 -14.28
N ALA A 103 0.47 1.57 -13.10
CA ALA A 103 -0.18 1.09 -11.90
C ALA A 103 0.11 1.97 -10.68
N TYR A 104 -0.79 1.91 -9.71
CA TYR A 104 -0.70 2.64 -8.46
C TYR A 104 -0.89 1.67 -7.30
N TYR A 105 -0.03 1.75 -6.29
CA TYR A 105 -0.27 1.11 -5.00
C TYR A 105 -0.72 2.16 -4.00
N VAL A 106 -2.02 2.20 -3.74
CA VAL A 106 -2.64 3.20 -2.87
C VAL A 106 -2.74 2.64 -1.46
N MET A 107 -2.02 3.23 -0.53
CA MET A 107 -1.96 2.79 0.87
C MET A 107 -2.52 3.86 1.81
N ASN A 108 -3.43 3.47 2.71
CA ASN A 108 -3.80 4.29 3.86
C ASN A 108 -2.63 4.33 4.84
N PHE A 109 -1.93 5.46 4.89
CA PHE A 109 -0.77 5.70 5.77
C PHE A 109 -1.17 6.01 7.22
N GLY A 110 -2.39 5.68 7.60
CA GLY A 110 -2.90 5.78 8.96
C GLY A 110 -3.07 4.41 9.59
N TYR A 111 -2.78 4.27 10.88
CA TYR A 111 -2.89 3.02 11.63
C TYR A 111 -4.06 3.00 12.63
N SER A 112 -4.90 4.01 12.65
CA SER A 112 -6.00 4.12 13.62
C SER A 112 -7.40 4.00 13.01
N ALA A 113 -7.57 4.35 11.73
CA ALA A 113 -8.89 4.34 11.11
C ALA A 113 -8.83 3.98 9.61
N GLY A 114 -9.81 3.26 9.15
CA GLY A 114 -10.08 3.04 7.73
C GLY A 114 -10.86 4.20 7.10
N GLY A 115 -11.00 4.20 5.78
CA GLY A 115 -11.75 5.19 5.03
C GLY A 115 -11.81 4.83 3.55
N SER A 116 -12.29 5.76 2.72
CA SER A 116 -12.32 5.58 1.28
C SER A 116 -11.44 6.61 0.56
N ALA A 117 -11.07 6.27 -0.66
CA ALA A 117 -10.42 7.17 -1.58
C ALA A 117 -11.04 7.02 -2.97
N THR A 118 -11.31 8.16 -3.62
CA THR A 118 -11.71 8.20 -5.03
C THR A 118 -10.55 8.77 -5.83
N LEU A 119 -10.06 8.00 -6.80
CA LEU A 119 -9.04 8.42 -7.75
C LEU A 119 -9.72 8.77 -9.06
N THR A 120 -9.35 9.91 -9.65
CA THR A 120 -9.84 10.35 -10.97
C THR A 120 -8.68 10.34 -11.95
N PHE A 121 -8.89 9.73 -13.09
CA PHE A 121 -7.93 9.61 -14.18
C PHE A 121 -8.38 10.48 -15.37
N GLY A 122 -7.48 10.79 -16.28
CA GLY A 122 -7.75 11.64 -17.43
C GLY A 122 -8.89 11.17 -18.33
N GLU A 123 -9.37 12.11 -19.15
CA GLU A 123 -10.52 11.90 -20.05
C GLU A 123 -10.36 10.66 -20.94
N GLY A 124 -11.48 10.00 -21.18
CA GLY A 124 -11.56 8.81 -22.01
C GLY A 124 -11.54 7.49 -21.22
N GLY A 125 -11.26 7.55 -19.92
CA GLY A 125 -11.26 6.38 -19.05
C GLY A 125 -10.12 5.40 -19.34
N SER A 126 -10.02 4.39 -18.50
CA SER A 126 -9.07 3.27 -18.64
C SER A 126 -9.73 1.98 -18.22
N ASP A 127 -9.22 0.86 -18.70
CA ASP A 127 -9.57 -0.43 -18.13
C ASP A 127 -8.86 -0.58 -16.79
N ILE A 128 -9.64 -0.48 -15.72
CA ILE A 128 -9.14 -0.48 -14.34
C ILE A 128 -9.29 -1.86 -13.74
N THR A 129 -8.23 -2.37 -13.10
CA THR A 129 -8.30 -3.55 -12.25
C THR A 129 -7.76 -3.22 -10.87
N VAL A 130 -8.56 -3.45 -9.84
CA VAL A 130 -8.17 -3.25 -8.44
C VAL A 130 -7.90 -4.60 -7.80
N TRP A 131 -6.70 -4.72 -7.25
CA TRP A 131 -6.22 -5.90 -6.54
C TRP A 131 -6.12 -5.60 -5.04
N GLY A 132 -6.73 -6.46 -4.25
CA GLY A 132 -6.54 -6.49 -2.80
C GLY A 132 -5.82 -7.76 -2.37
N SER A 133 -5.75 -7.97 -1.05
CA SER A 133 -5.08 -9.15 -0.46
C SER A 133 -5.67 -10.49 -0.90
N GLY A 134 -6.95 -10.52 -1.28
CA GLY A 134 -7.67 -11.73 -1.73
C GLY A 134 -7.67 -11.92 -3.24
N GLY A 135 -7.04 -11.05 -4.02
CA GLY A 135 -7.07 -11.07 -5.49
C GLY A 135 -7.82 -9.87 -6.09
N ILE A 136 -8.44 -10.05 -7.26
CA ILE A 136 -9.18 -8.99 -7.94
C ILE A 136 -10.45 -8.65 -7.15
N GLU A 137 -10.63 -7.38 -6.81
CA GLU A 137 -11.81 -6.85 -6.12
C GLU A 137 -12.76 -6.10 -7.06
N GLN A 138 -12.20 -5.39 -8.05
CA GLN A 138 -12.96 -4.63 -9.03
C GLN A 138 -12.32 -4.71 -10.42
N THR A 139 -13.14 -4.69 -11.45
CA THR A 139 -12.71 -4.49 -12.84
C THR A 139 -13.75 -3.67 -13.57
N GLY A 140 -13.32 -2.82 -14.49
CA GLY A 140 -14.24 -2.07 -15.34
C GLY A 140 -13.53 -0.97 -16.10
N HIS A 141 -14.25 -0.39 -17.05
CA HIS A 141 -13.83 0.78 -17.79
C HIS A 141 -14.41 2.03 -17.14
N SER A 142 -13.57 2.95 -16.70
CA SER A 142 -13.97 4.18 -16.02
C SER A 142 -12.84 5.21 -16.02
N ASP A 143 -13.20 6.46 -15.81
CA ASP A 143 -12.29 7.57 -15.48
C ASP A 143 -12.10 7.72 -13.96
N THR A 144 -12.88 6.99 -13.16
CA THR A 144 -12.80 7.04 -11.70
C THR A 144 -12.82 5.66 -11.08
N VAL A 145 -12.16 5.53 -9.93
CA VAL A 145 -12.26 4.34 -9.08
C VAL A 145 -12.39 4.75 -7.61
N GLU A 146 -13.35 4.16 -6.93
CA GLU A 146 -13.49 4.27 -5.48
C GLU A 146 -12.99 3.00 -4.81
N ILE A 147 -12.12 3.15 -3.81
CA ILE A 147 -11.58 2.06 -3.01
C ILE A 147 -11.81 2.33 -1.53
N THR A 148 -12.07 1.26 -0.78
CA THR A 148 -12.10 1.30 0.69
C THR A 148 -10.83 0.68 1.23
N LEU A 149 -10.19 1.34 2.19
CA LEU A 149 -8.93 0.94 2.80
C LEU A 149 -9.08 0.88 4.32
N ARG A 150 -8.72 -0.24 4.91
CA ARG A 150 -8.54 -0.34 6.37
C ARG A 150 -7.29 0.45 6.78
N ALA A 151 -7.10 0.65 8.09
CA ALA A 151 -5.87 1.24 8.61
C ALA A 151 -4.65 0.41 8.16
N GLY A 152 -3.67 1.06 7.54
CA GLY A 152 -2.45 0.44 7.00
C GLY A 152 -2.65 -0.45 5.77
N GLU A 153 -3.87 -0.57 5.25
CA GLU A 153 -4.14 -1.38 4.05
C GLU A 153 -3.72 -0.66 2.78
N GLY A 154 -3.27 -1.44 1.81
CA GLY A 154 -2.99 -0.97 0.46
C GLY A 154 -3.68 -1.82 -0.60
N LYS A 155 -3.99 -1.19 -1.73
CA LYS A 155 -4.55 -1.85 -2.93
C LYS A 155 -3.74 -1.48 -4.16
N PHE A 156 -3.57 -2.45 -5.05
CA PHE A 156 -2.86 -2.26 -6.30
C PHE A 156 -3.89 -2.00 -7.41
N ILE A 157 -3.75 -0.89 -8.13
CA ILE A 157 -4.66 -0.44 -9.17
C ILE A 157 -3.89 -0.44 -10.48
N GLU A 158 -4.27 -1.30 -11.40
CA GLU A 158 -3.71 -1.36 -12.74
C GLU A 158 -4.59 -0.59 -13.72
N LEU A 159 -3.97 0.24 -14.54
CA LEU A 159 -4.59 0.91 -15.67
C LEU A 159 -4.02 0.32 -16.97
N LYS A 160 -4.87 -0.14 -17.84
CA LYS A 160 -4.50 -0.51 -19.20
C LYS A 160 -5.07 0.52 -20.16
N ALA A 161 -4.25 0.94 -21.12
CA ALA A 161 -4.75 1.73 -22.22
C ALA A 161 -5.87 0.97 -22.93
N TYR A 162 -6.98 1.64 -23.20
CA TYR A 162 -8.08 1.04 -23.97
C TYR A 162 -7.54 0.73 -25.37
N SER A 163 -7.40 -0.54 -25.68
CA SER A 163 -7.19 -1.02 -27.05
C SER A 163 -8.59 -1.23 -27.67
N GLY A 164 -9.18 -0.09 -28.19
CA GLY A 164 -10.42 -0.10 -28.97
C GLY A 164 -10.27 -0.90 -30.25
#